data_c008a15b301a3bef268b5f93d9b501cb
#
_entry.id   c008a15b301a3bef268b5f93d9b501cb
#
_cell.length_a   1.000
_cell.length_b   1.000
_cell.length_c   1.000
_cell.angle_alpha   90.00
_cell.angle_beta   90.00
_cell.angle_gamma   90.00
#
_symmetry.space_group_name_H-M   'P 1'
#
loop_
_entity.id
_entity.type
_entity.pdbx_description
1 polymer ?
#
loop_
_entity_poly.entity_id
_entity_poly.type
_entity_poly.pdbx_seq_one_letter_code
_entity_poly.pdbx_strand_id
1 'polypeptide(L)'
;MTEQELIKAALAEDLAGGVDITSQATIAADATSVADFVARMDGVIAGINIAHAVLAEVGLTDVTLFKKDGDQVKVGDVLITVRGNTRAILLAERTALNFFGHLSGIATLTSKWVAAVSGTKCQVRDTRKTTPGMRTIEKYAVRMGGGTNHRMNLSDAALIKDNHIAAAGGVVAAFTQVRSAYPKAEIEIEVDNLAQLKEVLPQQPDLVLLDNMSPELCAQAVALAKGTCKLEASGGISIASARAYAQSGVDYIAIGALTHSAPVFDIGLDLRAE
;
A
#
# COMPACT_ATOMS: atom_id res chain seq x y z
N MET A 1 6.89 8.17 -12.00
CA MET A 1 6.12 7.42 -13.03
C MET A 1 4.65 7.65 -12.73
N THR A 2 3.90 8.14 -13.69
CA THR A 2 2.44 8.29 -13.59
C THR A 2 1.78 6.91 -13.77
N GLU A 3 0.52 6.80 -13.39
CA GLU A 3 -0.26 5.56 -13.59
C GLU A 3 -0.30 5.15 -15.08
N GLN A 4 -0.53 6.12 -15.96
CA GLN A 4 -0.56 5.89 -17.40
C GLN A 4 0.78 5.39 -17.97
N GLU A 5 1.90 5.95 -17.50
CA GLU A 5 3.24 5.48 -17.89
C GLU A 5 3.49 4.05 -17.42
N LEU A 6 3.01 3.70 -16.23
CA LEU A 6 3.14 2.35 -15.68
C LEU A 6 2.31 1.33 -16.48
N ILE A 7 1.07 1.67 -16.84
CA ILE A 7 0.19 0.82 -17.66
C ILE A 7 0.82 0.57 -19.04
N LYS A 8 1.28 1.63 -19.70
CA LYS A 8 1.93 1.51 -21.01
C LYS A 8 3.20 0.66 -20.95
N ALA A 9 4.01 0.84 -19.91
CA ALA A 9 5.22 0.03 -19.74
C ALA A 9 4.90 -1.45 -19.54
N ALA A 10 3.86 -1.79 -18.75
CA ALA A 10 3.45 -3.17 -18.51
C ALA A 10 2.89 -3.85 -19.77
N LEU A 11 2.06 -3.16 -20.55
CA LEU A 11 1.58 -3.67 -21.84
C LEU A 11 2.72 -3.84 -22.87
N ALA A 12 3.68 -2.91 -22.87
CA ALA A 12 4.86 -3.00 -23.73
C ALA A 12 5.79 -4.15 -23.33
N GLU A 13 5.91 -4.45 -22.02
CA GLU A 13 6.64 -5.62 -21.51
C GLU A 13 6.03 -6.92 -22.03
N ASP A 14 4.71 -7.08 -21.95
CA ASP A 14 4.00 -8.28 -22.41
C ASP A 14 4.17 -8.52 -23.91
N LEU A 15 4.13 -7.47 -24.72
CA LEU A 15 4.30 -7.58 -26.19
C LEU A 15 5.75 -7.69 -26.63
N ALA A 16 6.72 -7.18 -25.86
CA ALA A 16 8.15 -7.12 -26.19
C ALA A 16 8.44 -6.58 -27.61
N GLY A 17 7.63 -5.65 -28.09
CA GLY A 17 7.71 -5.10 -29.46
C GLY A 17 7.16 -6.00 -30.57
N GLY A 18 6.55 -7.15 -30.22
CA GLY A 18 5.90 -8.09 -31.11
C GLY A 18 4.37 -8.00 -31.08
N VAL A 19 3.72 -9.14 -31.22
CA VAL A 19 2.27 -9.30 -31.22
C VAL A 19 1.86 -10.53 -30.41
N ASP A 20 0.62 -10.57 -29.92
CA ASP A 20 0.06 -11.79 -29.34
C ASP A 20 -0.16 -12.85 -30.44
N ILE A 21 0.85 -13.70 -30.62
CA ILE A 21 0.86 -14.73 -31.65
C ILE A 21 -0.25 -15.78 -31.47
N THR A 22 -0.66 -16.05 -30.21
CA THR A 22 -1.69 -17.02 -29.91
C THR A 22 -3.06 -16.50 -30.35
N SER A 23 -3.45 -15.32 -29.89
CA SER A 23 -4.73 -14.73 -30.25
C SER A 23 -4.81 -14.42 -31.73
N GLN A 24 -3.70 -13.98 -32.37
CA GLN A 24 -3.69 -13.75 -33.81
C GLN A 24 -3.89 -15.03 -34.64
N ALA A 25 -3.36 -16.15 -34.17
CA ALA A 25 -3.47 -17.43 -34.90
C ALA A 25 -4.80 -18.13 -34.67
N THR A 26 -5.45 -17.95 -33.51
CA THR A 26 -6.60 -18.76 -33.08
C THR A 26 -7.95 -18.04 -33.13
N ILE A 27 -7.95 -16.70 -33.17
CA ILE A 27 -9.16 -15.88 -33.03
C ILE A 27 -9.30 -14.98 -34.28
N ALA A 28 -10.50 -14.91 -34.86
CA ALA A 28 -10.78 -13.99 -35.96
C ALA A 28 -10.57 -12.52 -35.54
N ALA A 29 -10.09 -11.68 -36.46
CA ALA A 29 -9.76 -10.29 -36.12
C ALA A 29 -10.97 -9.46 -35.69
N ASP A 30 -12.14 -9.80 -36.16
CA ASP A 30 -13.45 -9.16 -35.87
C ASP A 30 -14.26 -9.88 -34.79
N ALA A 31 -13.72 -10.94 -34.17
CA ALA A 31 -14.41 -11.65 -33.12
C ALA A 31 -14.68 -10.74 -31.89
N THR A 32 -15.88 -10.85 -31.36
CA THR A 32 -16.31 -10.13 -30.15
C THR A 32 -16.67 -11.11 -29.03
N SER A 33 -16.48 -10.68 -27.81
CA SER A 33 -16.78 -11.47 -26.61
C SER A 33 -17.17 -10.57 -25.45
N VAL A 34 -17.79 -11.19 -24.45
CA VAL A 34 -18.01 -10.62 -23.13
C VAL A 34 -17.07 -11.32 -22.14
N ALA A 35 -16.43 -10.59 -21.27
CA ALA A 35 -15.60 -11.16 -20.23
C ALA A 35 -15.90 -10.53 -18.86
N ASP A 36 -15.93 -11.37 -17.82
CA ASP A 36 -16.17 -10.97 -16.46
C ASP A 36 -14.88 -11.15 -15.62
N PHE A 37 -14.47 -10.10 -14.92
CA PHE A 37 -13.47 -10.20 -13.86
C PHE A 37 -14.18 -10.65 -12.58
N VAL A 38 -13.82 -11.82 -12.06
CA VAL A 38 -14.53 -12.50 -10.97
C VAL A 38 -13.60 -12.75 -9.80
N ALA A 39 -14.00 -12.34 -8.59
CA ALA A 39 -13.26 -12.64 -7.38
C ALA A 39 -13.22 -14.15 -7.10
N ARG A 40 -12.03 -14.69 -6.85
CA ARG A 40 -11.80 -16.11 -6.51
C ARG A 40 -11.59 -16.32 -5.01
N MET A 41 -11.57 -15.23 -4.24
CA MET A 41 -11.45 -15.27 -2.80
C MET A 41 -12.18 -14.09 -2.15
N ASP A 42 -12.42 -14.17 -0.83
CA ASP A 42 -13.00 -13.07 -0.04
C ASP A 42 -11.95 -12.03 0.30
N GLY A 43 -12.29 -10.75 0.27
CA GLY A 43 -11.40 -9.66 0.71
C GLY A 43 -11.86 -8.27 0.33
N VAL A 44 -10.91 -7.34 0.26
CA VAL A 44 -11.13 -5.93 -0.11
C VAL A 44 -10.42 -5.66 -1.42
N ILE A 45 -11.15 -5.11 -2.39
CA ILE A 45 -10.58 -4.80 -3.70
C ILE A 45 -9.95 -3.41 -3.74
N ALA A 46 -8.89 -3.28 -4.53
CA ALA A 46 -8.26 -2.00 -4.89
C ALA A 46 -7.62 -2.11 -6.29
N GLY A 47 -7.67 -1.02 -7.05
CA GLY A 47 -7.11 -0.97 -8.40
C GLY A 47 -8.10 -1.29 -9.51
N ILE A 48 -9.40 -1.26 -9.24
CA ILE A 48 -10.44 -1.45 -10.27
C ILE A 48 -10.33 -0.37 -11.35
N ASN A 49 -10.00 0.87 -10.98
CA ASN A 49 -9.79 1.95 -11.92
C ASN A 49 -8.53 1.74 -12.79
N ILE A 50 -7.48 1.13 -12.25
CA ILE A 50 -6.27 0.79 -13.00
C ILE A 50 -6.58 -0.35 -14.00
N ALA A 51 -7.31 -1.39 -13.57
CA ALA A 51 -7.77 -2.44 -14.47
C ALA A 51 -8.62 -1.87 -15.61
N HIS A 52 -9.55 -0.96 -15.31
CA HIS A 52 -10.33 -0.24 -16.32
C HIS A 52 -9.44 0.59 -17.27
N ALA A 53 -8.43 1.28 -16.75
CA ALA A 53 -7.51 2.06 -17.58
C ALA A 53 -6.65 1.16 -18.50
N VAL A 54 -6.27 -0.05 -18.06
CA VAL A 54 -5.62 -1.05 -18.92
C VAL A 54 -6.54 -1.48 -20.07
N LEU A 55 -7.83 -1.75 -19.78
CA LEU A 55 -8.82 -2.08 -20.81
C LEU A 55 -8.99 -0.94 -21.82
N ALA A 56 -9.06 0.29 -21.34
CA ALA A 56 -9.19 1.49 -22.18
C ALA A 56 -7.95 1.72 -23.06
N GLU A 57 -6.73 1.43 -22.56
CA GLU A 57 -5.49 1.60 -23.33
C GLU A 57 -5.43 0.69 -24.57
N VAL A 58 -6.10 -0.48 -24.53
CA VAL A 58 -6.20 -1.38 -25.69
C VAL A 58 -7.48 -1.16 -26.52
N GLY A 59 -8.20 -0.06 -26.27
CA GLY A 59 -9.37 0.36 -27.05
C GLY A 59 -10.72 -0.24 -26.60
N LEU A 60 -10.79 -0.88 -25.45
CA LEU A 60 -12.03 -1.43 -24.88
C LEU A 60 -12.75 -0.35 -24.08
N THR A 61 -13.93 0.10 -24.53
CA THR A 61 -14.72 1.19 -23.97
C THR A 61 -16.07 0.78 -23.39
N ASP A 62 -16.60 -0.40 -23.78
CA ASP A 62 -17.83 -0.95 -23.20
C ASP A 62 -17.47 -1.76 -21.94
N VAL A 63 -17.37 -1.06 -20.82
CA VAL A 63 -16.95 -1.61 -19.52
C VAL A 63 -17.97 -1.21 -18.46
N THR A 64 -18.43 -2.21 -17.70
CA THR A 64 -19.32 -2.01 -16.55
C THR A 64 -18.58 -2.37 -15.27
N LEU A 65 -18.49 -1.44 -14.33
CA LEU A 65 -17.92 -1.66 -12.99
C LEU A 65 -19.06 -1.94 -12.01
N PHE A 66 -19.03 -3.09 -11.32
CA PHE A 66 -20.04 -3.49 -10.32
C PHE A 66 -19.62 -3.18 -8.89
N LYS A 67 -18.36 -2.91 -8.69
CA LYS A 67 -17.73 -2.62 -7.41
C LYS A 67 -16.85 -1.37 -7.52
N LYS A 68 -16.39 -0.89 -6.40
CA LYS A 68 -15.41 0.22 -6.32
C LYS A 68 -14.29 -0.13 -5.35
N ASP A 69 -13.17 0.56 -5.46
CA ASP A 69 -12.04 0.39 -4.55
C ASP A 69 -12.47 0.63 -3.09
N GLY A 70 -12.06 -0.29 -2.21
CA GLY A 70 -12.45 -0.34 -0.80
C GLY A 70 -13.68 -1.21 -0.51
N ASP A 71 -14.39 -1.70 -1.53
CA ASP A 71 -15.51 -2.62 -1.30
C ASP A 71 -15.01 -4.00 -0.84
N GLN A 72 -15.75 -4.58 0.11
CA GLN A 72 -15.60 -6.00 0.45
C GLN A 72 -16.29 -6.86 -0.61
N VAL A 73 -15.63 -7.93 -1.02
CA VAL A 73 -16.13 -8.89 -2.00
C VAL A 73 -16.04 -10.31 -1.50
N LYS A 74 -16.88 -11.17 -2.10
CA LYS A 74 -16.95 -12.61 -1.86
C LYS A 74 -16.52 -13.38 -3.10
N VAL A 75 -16.12 -14.64 -2.88
CA VAL A 75 -15.92 -15.59 -3.99
C VAL A 75 -17.14 -15.59 -4.91
N GLY A 76 -16.90 -15.44 -6.21
CA GLY A 76 -17.92 -15.42 -7.24
C GLY A 76 -18.51 -14.04 -7.56
N ASP A 77 -18.18 -12.98 -6.79
CA ASP A 77 -18.60 -11.63 -7.15
C ASP A 77 -17.99 -11.20 -8.47
N VAL A 78 -18.84 -10.74 -9.41
CA VAL A 78 -18.40 -10.08 -10.63
C VAL A 78 -17.99 -8.65 -10.28
N LEU A 79 -16.77 -8.29 -10.65
CA LEU A 79 -16.16 -6.98 -10.34
C LEU A 79 -16.27 -6.02 -11.52
N ILE A 80 -15.94 -6.53 -12.72
CA ILE A 80 -15.97 -5.80 -13.99
C ILE A 80 -16.56 -6.73 -15.04
N THR A 81 -17.40 -6.21 -15.93
CA THR A 81 -17.73 -6.82 -17.21
C THR A 81 -17.20 -5.94 -18.33
N VAL A 82 -16.51 -6.53 -19.28
CA VAL A 82 -16.03 -5.87 -20.51
C VAL A 82 -16.59 -6.56 -21.73
N ARG A 83 -17.01 -5.78 -22.74
CA ARG A 83 -17.49 -6.26 -24.01
C ARG A 83 -16.67 -5.61 -25.13
N GLY A 84 -16.27 -6.41 -26.12
CA GLY A 84 -15.53 -5.88 -27.27
C GLY A 84 -14.71 -6.91 -28.03
N ASN A 85 -13.71 -6.44 -28.75
CA ASN A 85 -12.85 -7.30 -29.55
C ASN A 85 -12.14 -8.34 -28.67
N THR A 86 -12.29 -9.61 -29.00
CA THR A 86 -11.77 -10.74 -28.22
C THR A 86 -10.25 -10.69 -28.07
N ARG A 87 -9.52 -10.34 -29.15
CA ARG A 87 -8.05 -10.22 -29.09
C ARG A 87 -7.61 -9.11 -28.15
N ALA A 88 -8.32 -7.98 -28.12
CA ALA A 88 -8.03 -6.86 -27.22
C ALA A 88 -8.31 -7.23 -25.76
N ILE A 89 -9.40 -7.98 -25.47
CA ILE A 89 -9.71 -8.47 -24.12
C ILE A 89 -8.57 -9.37 -23.61
N LEU A 90 -8.13 -10.33 -24.41
CA LEU A 90 -7.05 -11.26 -24.03
C LEU A 90 -5.69 -10.57 -23.90
N LEU A 91 -5.41 -9.57 -24.74
CA LEU A 91 -4.20 -8.74 -24.61
C LEU A 91 -4.16 -7.98 -23.27
N ALA A 92 -5.29 -7.42 -22.85
CA ALA A 92 -5.36 -6.66 -21.61
C ALA A 92 -5.39 -7.54 -20.34
N GLU A 93 -5.88 -8.79 -20.48
CA GLU A 93 -6.20 -9.69 -19.37
C GLU A 93 -5.10 -9.74 -18.31
N ARG A 94 -3.91 -10.20 -18.70
CA ARG A 94 -2.83 -10.49 -17.74
C ARG A 94 -2.35 -9.22 -17.03
N THR A 95 -2.16 -8.14 -17.79
CA THR A 95 -1.75 -6.85 -17.23
C THR A 95 -2.81 -6.29 -16.26
N ALA A 96 -4.09 -6.33 -16.63
CA ALA A 96 -5.18 -5.89 -15.75
C ALA A 96 -5.27 -6.74 -14.49
N LEU A 97 -5.23 -8.08 -14.60
CA LEU A 97 -5.27 -8.99 -13.46
C LEU A 97 -4.06 -8.83 -12.53
N ASN A 98 -2.86 -8.58 -13.07
CA ASN A 98 -1.66 -8.38 -12.27
C ASN A 98 -1.78 -7.13 -11.39
N PHE A 99 -2.18 -5.99 -11.94
CA PHE A 99 -2.39 -4.77 -11.14
C PHE A 99 -3.53 -4.95 -10.14
N PHE A 100 -4.66 -5.45 -10.59
CA PHE A 100 -5.85 -5.58 -9.76
C PHE A 100 -5.65 -6.57 -8.62
N GLY A 101 -5.04 -7.72 -8.88
CA GLY A 101 -4.71 -8.72 -7.88
C GLY A 101 -3.67 -8.23 -6.87
N HIS A 102 -2.61 -7.57 -7.33
CA HIS A 102 -1.57 -7.00 -6.45
C HIS A 102 -2.16 -5.96 -5.48
N LEU A 103 -2.89 -4.99 -6.00
CA LEU A 103 -3.44 -3.90 -5.18
C LEU A 103 -4.56 -4.39 -4.25
N SER A 104 -5.43 -5.30 -4.71
CA SER A 104 -6.44 -5.93 -3.86
C SER A 104 -5.81 -6.81 -2.77
N GLY A 105 -4.67 -7.43 -3.04
CA GLY A 105 -3.87 -8.15 -2.04
C GLY A 105 -3.39 -7.23 -0.92
N ILE A 106 -2.86 -6.05 -1.27
CA ILE A 106 -2.45 -5.01 -0.31
C ILE A 106 -3.65 -4.53 0.52
N ALA A 107 -4.77 -4.19 -0.12
CA ALA A 107 -5.97 -3.72 0.57
C ALA A 107 -6.53 -4.79 1.51
N THR A 108 -6.60 -6.05 1.05
CA THR A 108 -7.07 -7.19 1.85
C THR A 108 -6.16 -7.46 3.05
N LEU A 109 -4.83 -7.43 2.86
CA LEU A 109 -3.89 -7.58 3.97
C LEU A 109 -4.05 -6.42 4.96
N THR A 110 -4.12 -5.18 4.47
CA THR A 110 -4.29 -4.00 5.30
C THR A 110 -5.57 -4.07 6.13
N SER A 111 -6.68 -4.50 5.55
CA SER A 111 -7.96 -4.64 6.28
C SER A 111 -7.87 -5.62 7.45
N LYS A 112 -7.09 -6.70 7.32
CA LYS A 112 -6.83 -7.66 8.41
C LYS A 112 -6.04 -7.01 9.56
N TRP A 113 -5.05 -6.17 9.24
CA TRP A 113 -4.28 -5.43 10.24
C TRP A 113 -5.14 -4.38 10.94
N VAL A 114 -5.96 -3.65 10.20
CA VAL A 114 -6.90 -2.66 10.76
C VAL A 114 -7.91 -3.34 11.69
N ALA A 115 -8.43 -4.50 11.31
CA ALA A 115 -9.31 -5.30 12.16
C ALA A 115 -8.61 -5.74 13.46
N ALA A 116 -7.32 -6.12 13.40
CA ALA A 116 -6.56 -6.55 14.56
C ALA A 116 -6.38 -5.44 15.62
N VAL A 117 -6.32 -4.17 15.20
CA VAL A 117 -6.18 -3.02 16.13
C VAL A 117 -7.51 -2.33 16.45
N SER A 118 -8.62 -2.82 15.94
CA SER A 118 -9.95 -2.21 16.10
C SER A 118 -10.32 -2.00 17.57
N GLY A 119 -11.06 -0.92 17.88
CA GLY A 119 -11.43 -0.56 19.25
C GLY A 119 -10.29 0.08 20.07
N THR A 120 -9.16 0.41 19.45
CA THR A 120 -8.09 1.26 20.01
C THR A 120 -7.98 2.55 19.21
N LYS A 121 -7.17 3.52 19.68
CA LYS A 121 -6.87 4.73 18.90
C LYS A 121 -5.79 4.50 17.82
N CYS A 122 -5.09 3.36 17.89
CA CYS A 122 -3.95 3.06 17.05
C CYS A 122 -4.36 2.88 15.59
N GLN A 123 -3.61 3.48 14.67
CA GLN A 123 -3.81 3.33 13.24
C GLN A 123 -2.67 2.52 12.61
N VAL A 124 -3.01 1.73 11.60
CA VAL A 124 -2.05 0.96 10.81
C VAL A 124 -1.50 1.85 9.70
N ARG A 125 -0.17 1.95 9.59
CA ARG A 125 0.52 2.73 8.56
C ARG A 125 1.38 1.85 7.67
N ASP A 126 1.52 2.27 6.42
CA ASP A 126 2.51 1.72 5.50
C ASP A 126 3.92 2.28 5.78
N THR A 127 4.86 1.99 4.90
CA THR A 127 6.22 2.51 4.94
C THR A 127 6.67 2.93 3.53
N ARG A 128 7.96 3.27 3.36
CA ARG A 128 8.58 3.45 2.04
C ARG A 128 9.17 2.16 1.45
N LYS A 129 8.95 1.00 2.08
CA LYS A 129 9.33 -0.33 1.56
C LYS A 129 8.30 -0.77 0.52
N THR A 130 8.34 -0.16 -0.66
CA THR A 130 7.39 -0.35 -1.77
C THR A 130 8.10 -0.89 -2.98
N THR A 131 7.36 -1.53 -3.89
CA THR A 131 7.87 -1.92 -5.21
C THR A 131 8.34 -0.68 -5.96
N PRO A 132 9.56 -0.68 -6.53
CA PRO A 132 10.06 0.45 -7.30
C PRO A 132 9.09 0.87 -8.41
N GLY A 133 8.78 2.18 -8.47
CA GLY A 133 7.83 2.75 -9.42
C GLY A 133 6.35 2.64 -9.03
N MET A 134 5.95 1.74 -8.11
CA MET A 134 4.54 1.48 -7.78
C MET A 134 4.07 2.15 -6.48
N ARG A 135 4.91 2.90 -5.77
CA ARG A 135 4.58 3.45 -4.44
C ARG A 135 3.24 4.18 -4.37
N THR A 136 2.92 4.99 -5.35
CA THR A 136 1.68 5.77 -5.34
C THR A 136 0.45 4.89 -5.31
N ILE A 137 0.41 3.85 -6.16
CA ILE A 137 -0.73 2.93 -6.26
C ILE A 137 -0.77 1.93 -5.10
N GLU A 138 0.39 1.47 -4.59
CA GLU A 138 0.44 0.59 -3.42
C GLU A 138 -0.04 1.30 -2.15
N LYS A 139 0.41 2.54 -1.92
CA LYS A 139 -0.07 3.35 -0.79
C LYS A 139 -1.54 3.75 -0.94
N TYR A 140 -2.03 3.92 -2.16
CA TYR A 140 -3.46 4.05 -2.41
C TYR A 140 -4.21 2.79 -1.95
N ALA A 141 -3.73 1.60 -2.30
CA ALA A 141 -4.33 0.33 -1.90
C ALA A 141 -4.35 0.13 -0.36
N VAL A 142 -3.32 0.61 0.35
CA VAL A 142 -3.32 0.63 1.83
C VAL A 142 -4.50 1.45 2.36
N ARG A 143 -4.79 2.64 1.80
CA ARG A 143 -5.97 3.43 2.20
C ARG A 143 -7.28 2.71 1.92
N MET A 144 -7.38 2.01 0.79
CA MET A 144 -8.58 1.23 0.45
C MET A 144 -8.81 0.07 1.44
N GLY A 145 -7.76 -0.47 2.02
CA GLY A 145 -7.84 -1.43 3.12
C GLY A 145 -8.13 -0.82 4.50
N GLY A 146 -8.29 0.51 4.61
CA GLY A 146 -8.56 1.22 5.86
C GLY A 146 -7.32 1.64 6.65
N GLY A 147 -6.12 1.44 6.11
CA GLY A 147 -4.86 1.94 6.68
C GLY A 147 -4.61 3.42 6.37
N THR A 148 -3.56 3.97 6.95
CA THR A 148 -3.09 5.35 6.70
C THR A 148 -1.70 5.32 6.07
N ASN A 149 -1.36 6.39 5.34
CA ASN A 149 -0.04 6.46 4.73
C ASN A 149 0.97 7.12 5.66
N HIS A 150 2.17 6.58 5.71
CA HIS A 150 3.38 7.27 6.13
C HIS A 150 3.85 8.19 4.99
N ARG A 151 4.86 9.06 5.21
CA ARG A 151 5.40 9.97 4.19
C ARG A 151 5.60 9.29 2.82
N MET A 152 5.27 10.01 1.75
CA MET A 152 5.35 9.48 0.39
C MET A 152 6.79 9.42 -0.13
N ASN A 153 7.63 10.42 0.22
CA ASN A 153 8.97 10.58 -0.31
C ASN A 153 9.89 11.25 0.71
N LEU A 154 11.13 11.57 0.32
CA LEU A 154 12.14 12.15 1.22
C LEU A 154 11.93 13.65 1.47
N SER A 155 11.17 14.33 0.62
CA SER A 155 10.90 15.77 0.74
C SER A 155 9.55 16.10 1.39
N ASP A 156 8.72 15.07 1.68
CA ASP A 156 7.38 15.19 2.24
C ASP A 156 7.44 15.51 3.76
N ALA A 157 8.20 14.69 4.48
CA ALA A 157 8.48 14.86 5.91
C ALA A 157 9.88 14.34 6.24
N ALA A 158 10.50 14.85 7.29
CA ALA A 158 11.76 14.31 7.79
C ALA A 158 11.49 13.03 8.59
N LEU A 159 12.29 11.99 8.37
CA LEU A 159 12.42 10.84 9.26
C LEU A 159 13.91 10.67 9.58
N ILE A 160 14.28 11.02 10.78
CA ILE A 160 15.64 10.91 11.30
C ILE A 160 15.84 9.49 11.80
N LYS A 161 16.75 8.75 11.16
CA LYS A 161 17.04 7.35 11.45
C LYS A 161 18.36 7.19 12.20
N ASP A 162 18.60 5.97 12.69
CA ASP A 162 19.81 5.53 13.38
C ASP A 162 21.10 6.04 12.72
N ASN A 163 21.24 5.88 11.41
CA ASN A 163 22.41 6.36 10.65
C ASN A 163 22.52 7.88 10.63
N HIS A 164 21.42 8.62 10.63
CA HIS A 164 21.44 10.08 10.73
C HIS A 164 21.85 10.51 12.13
N ILE A 165 21.35 9.83 13.17
CA ILE A 165 21.68 10.09 14.57
C ILE A 165 23.17 9.86 14.83
N ALA A 166 23.71 8.73 14.32
CA ALA A 166 25.13 8.41 14.44
C ALA A 166 26.00 9.47 13.73
N ALA A 167 25.65 9.86 12.52
CA ALA A 167 26.39 10.86 11.74
C ALA A 167 26.33 12.27 12.36
N ALA A 168 25.22 12.63 12.99
CA ALA A 168 25.03 13.95 13.61
C ALA A 168 25.60 14.05 15.03
N GLY A 169 25.99 12.94 15.66
CA GLY A 169 26.54 12.90 17.01
C GLY A 169 25.50 12.81 18.14
N GLY A 170 24.30 12.32 17.85
CA GLY A 170 23.25 12.05 18.83
C GLY A 170 21.86 12.54 18.43
N VAL A 171 20.83 12.05 19.16
CA VAL A 171 19.42 12.27 18.80
C VAL A 171 19.04 13.75 18.83
N VAL A 172 19.50 14.50 19.85
CA VAL A 172 19.22 15.95 20.00
C VAL A 172 19.91 16.74 18.90
N ALA A 173 21.18 16.40 18.59
CA ALA A 173 21.94 17.07 17.53
C ALA A 173 21.30 16.89 16.17
N ALA A 174 20.91 15.64 15.83
CA ALA A 174 20.23 15.32 14.58
C ALA A 174 18.90 16.08 14.46
N PHE A 175 18.07 16.05 15.49
CA PHE A 175 16.79 16.76 15.52
C PHE A 175 16.97 18.28 15.33
N THR A 176 17.87 18.89 16.09
CA THR A 176 18.11 20.34 16.06
C THR A 176 18.61 20.80 14.69
N GLN A 177 19.49 20.02 14.04
CA GLN A 177 19.98 20.34 12.69
C GLN A 177 18.84 20.32 11.67
N VAL A 178 17.96 19.32 11.70
CA VAL A 178 16.81 19.23 10.77
C VAL A 178 15.83 20.36 11.03
N ARG A 179 15.48 20.64 12.31
CA ARG A 179 14.54 21.71 12.68
C ARG A 179 15.08 23.09 12.28
N SER A 180 16.39 23.32 12.42
CA SER A 180 17.02 24.58 12.01
C SER A 180 17.03 24.77 10.52
N ALA A 181 17.31 23.72 9.74
CA ALA A 181 17.36 23.76 8.29
C ALA A 181 15.96 23.82 7.66
N TYR A 182 14.98 23.15 8.26
CA TYR A 182 13.61 23.03 7.77
C TYR A 182 12.58 23.32 8.89
N PRO A 183 12.41 24.59 9.30
CA PRO A 183 11.60 24.94 10.48
C PRO A 183 10.12 24.52 10.42
N LYS A 184 9.58 24.33 9.22
CA LYS A 184 8.17 23.99 8.99
C LYS A 184 7.94 22.52 8.65
N ALA A 185 9.01 21.71 8.51
CA ALA A 185 8.87 20.31 8.19
C ALA A 185 8.28 19.53 9.37
N GLU A 186 7.39 18.61 9.10
CA GLU A 186 7.04 17.55 10.05
C GLU A 186 8.30 16.68 10.29
N ILE A 187 8.67 16.48 11.55
CA ILE A 187 9.86 15.72 11.92
C ILE A 187 9.46 14.53 12.78
N GLU A 188 9.71 13.36 12.21
CA GLU A 188 9.73 12.10 12.92
C GLU A 188 11.18 11.72 13.24
N ILE A 189 11.42 11.20 14.43
CA ILE A 189 12.73 10.70 14.84
C ILE A 189 12.62 9.30 15.43
N GLU A 190 13.49 8.41 14.96
CA GLU A 190 13.62 7.04 15.41
C GLU A 190 14.45 7.00 16.69
N VAL A 191 13.99 6.23 17.68
CA VAL A 191 14.70 5.97 18.94
C VAL A 191 14.70 4.49 19.27
N ASP A 192 15.83 3.96 19.72
CA ASP A 192 16.04 2.54 20.05
C ASP A 192 15.72 2.21 21.51
N ASN A 193 15.59 3.21 22.37
CA ASN A 193 15.38 3.01 23.80
C ASN A 193 14.75 4.23 24.47
N LEU A 194 14.29 4.04 25.72
CA LEU A 194 13.63 5.08 26.51
C LEU A 194 14.59 6.22 26.96
N ALA A 195 15.90 6.02 26.95
CA ALA A 195 16.85 7.08 27.26
C ALA A 195 16.89 8.10 26.11
N GLN A 196 17.04 7.66 24.87
CA GLN A 196 16.97 8.53 23.69
C GLN A 196 15.59 9.24 23.59
N LEU A 197 14.50 8.55 23.93
CA LEU A 197 13.18 9.19 24.00
C LEU A 197 13.18 10.34 24.99
N LYS A 198 13.69 10.15 26.21
CA LYS A 198 13.76 11.21 27.23
C LYS A 198 14.60 12.39 26.77
N GLU A 199 15.68 12.17 26.02
CA GLU A 199 16.55 13.21 25.48
C GLU A 199 15.85 14.06 24.40
N VAL A 200 15.02 13.41 23.52
CA VAL A 200 14.41 14.11 22.39
C VAL A 200 13.08 14.78 22.74
N LEU A 201 12.33 14.28 23.71
CA LEU A 201 11.03 14.86 24.11
C LEU A 201 11.06 16.35 24.38
N PRO A 202 12.08 16.93 25.10
CA PRO A 202 12.19 18.39 25.31
C PRO A 202 12.32 19.21 24.02
N GLN A 203 12.72 18.61 22.91
CA GLN A 203 12.82 19.23 21.60
C GLN A 203 11.46 19.33 20.85
N GLN A 204 10.39 18.76 21.42
CA GLN A 204 9.03 18.77 20.87
C GLN A 204 8.97 18.18 19.45
N PRO A 205 9.36 16.90 19.24
CA PRO A 205 9.19 16.24 17.96
C PRO A 205 7.70 16.12 17.62
N ASP A 206 7.38 16.14 16.33
CA ASP A 206 6.00 15.93 15.87
C ASP A 206 5.60 14.46 16.07
N LEU A 207 6.54 13.54 15.80
CA LEU A 207 6.36 12.10 15.91
C LEU A 207 7.68 11.45 16.37
N VAL A 208 7.58 10.41 17.20
CA VAL A 208 8.72 9.55 17.58
C VAL A 208 8.41 8.11 17.18
N LEU A 209 9.30 7.53 16.41
CA LEU A 209 9.26 6.12 16.05
C LEU A 209 10.04 5.31 17.08
N LEU A 210 9.37 4.35 17.70
CA LEU A 210 9.90 3.42 18.68
C LEU A 210 10.36 2.15 17.92
N ASP A 211 11.66 2.04 17.64
CA ASP A 211 12.18 0.98 16.82
C ASP A 211 12.44 -0.29 17.62
N ASN A 212 11.88 -1.39 17.19
CA ASN A 212 12.02 -2.73 17.77
C ASN A 212 11.72 -2.83 19.29
N MET A 213 10.93 -1.91 19.84
CA MET A 213 10.51 -1.95 21.25
C MET A 213 9.35 -2.93 21.45
N SER A 214 9.34 -3.65 22.59
CA SER A 214 8.21 -4.50 22.96
C SER A 214 6.95 -3.67 23.30
N PRO A 215 5.74 -4.26 23.31
CA PRO A 215 4.52 -3.57 23.74
C PRO A 215 4.63 -2.94 25.13
N GLU A 216 5.34 -3.58 26.07
CA GLU A 216 5.57 -3.09 27.43
C GLU A 216 6.47 -1.85 27.44
N LEU A 217 7.51 -1.82 26.60
CA LEU A 217 8.38 -0.65 26.43
C LEU A 217 7.62 0.48 25.71
N CYS A 218 6.79 0.16 24.73
CA CYS A 218 5.89 1.13 24.09
C CYS A 218 4.94 1.76 25.10
N ALA A 219 4.35 1.00 26.03
CA ALA A 219 3.51 1.56 27.07
C ALA A 219 4.28 2.50 28.02
N GLN A 220 5.54 2.18 28.35
CA GLN A 220 6.40 3.09 29.11
C GLN A 220 6.74 4.37 28.31
N ALA A 221 6.99 4.24 27.01
CA ALA A 221 7.20 5.38 26.12
C ALA A 221 5.97 6.31 26.07
N VAL A 222 4.77 5.74 25.96
CA VAL A 222 3.50 6.49 26.01
C VAL A 222 3.36 7.25 27.34
N ALA A 223 3.65 6.59 28.47
CA ALA A 223 3.62 7.23 29.78
C ALA A 223 4.66 8.35 29.93
N LEU A 224 5.82 8.23 29.30
CA LEU A 224 6.86 9.27 29.29
C LEU A 224 6.49 10.46 28.42
N ALA A 225 5.95 10.22 27.22
CA ALA A 225 5.59 11.26 26.27
C ALA A 225 4.39 12.10 26.74
N LYS A 226 3.49 11.55 27.55
CA LYS A 226 2.31 12.26 28.12
C LYS A 226 1.47 13.02 27.08
N GLY A 227 1.45 12.55 25.83
CA GLY A 227 0.73 13.19 24.72
C GLY A 227 1.40 14.45 24.14
N THR A 228 2.67 14.70 24.44
CA THR A 228 3.40 15.85 23.87
C THR A 228 3.79 15.66 22.41
N CYS A 229 3.84 14.44 21.93
CA CYS A 229 4.05 14.05 20.54
C CYS A 229 3.27 12.78 20.20
N LYS A 230 3.16 12.48 18.92
CA LYS A 230 2.66 11.17 18.43
C LYS A 230 3.73 10.11 18.62
N LEU A 231 3.30 8.84 18.81
CA LEU A 231 4.20 7.71 18.92
C LEU A 231 3.83 6.64 17.89
N GLU A 232 4.83 6.16 17.17
CA GLU A 232 4.71 5.07 16.19
C GLU A 232 5.57 3.90 16.64
N ALA A 233 5.02 2.67 16.70
CA ALA A 233 5.82 1.48 16.90
C ALA A 233 6.16 0.84 15.55
N SER A 234 7.41 0.41 15.39
CA SER A 234 7.92 -0.24 14.19
C SER A 234 8.90 -1.36 14.55
N GLY A 235 9.12 -2.27 13.58
CA GLY A 235 10.08 -3.39 13.74
C GLY A 235 9.44 -4.66 14.30
N GLY A 236 9.53 -5.77 13.54
CA GLY A 236 9.16 -7.12 13.97
C GLY A 236 7.69 -7.35 14.37
N ILE A 237 6.78 -6.41 14.12
CA ILE A 237 5.37 -6.53 14.50
C ILE A 237 4.70 -7.57 13.59
N SER A 238 4.01 -8.54 14.20
CA SER A 238 3.17 -9.52 13.52
C SER A 238 1.69 -9.22 13.74
N ILE A 239 0.82 -9.77 12.91
CA ILE A 239 -0.62 -9.59 13.08
C ILE A 239 -1.11 -10.14 14.44
N ALA A 240 -0.46 -11.19 14.96
CA ALA A 240 -0.76 -11.76 16.26
C ALA A 240 -0.37 -10.84 17.42
N SER A 241 0.69 -10.03 17.27
CA SER A 241 1.15 -9.07 18.28
C SER A 241 0.55 -7.67 18.10
N ALA A 242 -0.07 -7.36 16.96
CA ALA A 242 -0.59 -6.03 16.63
C ALA A 242 -1.52 -5.46 17.72
N ARG A 243 -2.39 -6.31 18.27
CA ARG A 243 -3.32 -5.94 19.35
C ARG A 243 -2.59 -5.44 20.61
N ALA A 244 -1.52 -6.11 21.01
CA ALA A 244 -0.73 -5.72 22.18
C ALA A 244 -0.04 -4.37 21.98
N TYR A 245 0.54 -4.13 20.77
CA TYR A 245 1.09 -2.82 20.43
C TYR A 245 0.02 -1.73 20.44
N ALA A 246 -1.14 -1.97 19.85
CA ALA A 246 -2.23 -0.99 19.85
C ALA A 246 -2.74 -0.67 21.26
N GLN A 247 -2.79 -1.67 22.14
CA GLN A 247 -3.19 -1.51 23.56
C GLN A 247 -2.14 -0.78 24.42
N SER A 248 -0.86 -0.74 23.99
CA SER A 248 0.17 0.04 24.67
C SER A 248 -0.12 1.54 24.67
N GLY A 249 -1.03 1.99 23.77
CA GLY A 249 -1.43 3.38 23.64
C GLY A 249 -0.64 4.19 22.62
N VAL A 250 0.16 3.54 21.74
CA VAL A 250 0.78 4.21 20.59
C VAL A 250 -0.28 4.72 19.61
N ASP A 251 0.06 5.75 18.83
CA ASP A 251 -0.84 6.33 17.83
C ASP A 251 -0.82 5.54 16.53
N TYR A 252 0.33 4.95 16.19
CA TYR A 252 0.55 4.22 14.94
C TYR A 252 1.34 2.94 15.15
N ILE A 253 1.10 1.96 14.28
CA ILE A 253 2.02 0.85 14.00
C ILE A 253 2.39 0.89 12.52
N ALA A 254 3.69 0.90 12.22
CA ALA A 254 4.22 0.93 10.86
C ALA A 254 4.53 -0.49 10.38
N ILE A 255 3.86 -0.93 9.30
CA ILE A 255 3.94 -2.29 8.78
C ILE A 255 4.45 -2.27 7.34
N GLY A 256 5.73 -2.58 7.16
CA GLY A 256 6.35 -2.65 5.83
C GLY A 256 5.76 -3.78 4.96
N ALA A 257 5.37 -4.89 5.59
CA ALA A 257 4.83 -6.07 4.91
C ALA A 257 3.55 -5.78 4.11
N LEU A 258 2.83 -4.71 4.40
CA LEU A 258 1.63 -4.32 3.65
C LEU A 258 1.93 -4.13 2.15
N THR A 259 3.10 -3.60 1.83
CA THR A 259 3.47 -3.23 0.45
C THR A 259 4.56 -4.11 -0.16
N HIS A 260 5.43 -4.75 0.67
CA HIS A 260 6.49 -5.59 0.11
C HIS A 260 6.24 -7.09 0.21
N SER A 261 5.18 -7.54 0.91
CA SER A 261 4.90 -8.97 1.13
C SER A 261 3.41 -9.30 1.17
N ALA A 262 2.55 -8.45 0.60
CA ALA A 262 1.14 -8.77 0.47
C ALA A 262 0.95 -9.96 -0.49
N PRO A 263 0.18 -10.99 -0.10
CA PRO A 263 -0.24 -12.03 -1.05
C PRO A 263 -1.09 -11.42 -2.16
N VAL A 264 -0.91 -11.90 -3.37
CA VAL A 264 -1.75 -11.49 -4.51
C VAL A 264 -3.19 -11.95 -4.24
N PHE A 265 -4.16 -11.07 -4.52
CA PHE A 265 -5.58 -11.41 -4.47
C PHE A 265 -5.98 -12.15 -5.76
N ASP A 266 -6.64 -13.28 -5.63
CA ASP A 266 -7.00 -14.10 -6.78
C ASP A 266 -8.27 -13.56 -7.47
N ILE A 267 -8.09 -13.12 -8.72
CA ILE A 267 -9.15 -12.65 -9.63
C ILE A 267 -8.94 -13.39 -10.94
N GLY A 268 -10.01 -13.99 -11.48
CA GLY A 268 -10.00 -14.62 -12.81
C GLY A 268 -10.77 -13.80 -13.83
N LEU A 269 -10.46 -14.02 -15.11
CA LEU A 269 -11.23 -13.53 -16.23
C LEU A 269 -12.02 -14.71 -16.84
N ASP A 270 -13.33 -14.60 -16.87
CA ASP A 270 -14.24 -15.59 -17.47
C ASP A 270 -14.76 -15.06 -18.81
N LEU A 271 -14.24 -15.62 -19.90
CA LEU A 271 -14.62 -15.24 -21.27
C LEU A 271 -15.87 -16.00 -21.71
N ARG A 272 -16.83 -15.27 -22.28
CA ARG A 272 -18.02 -15.82 -22.90
C ARG A 272 -18.08 -15.37 -24.36
N ALA A 273 -18.24 -16.31 -25.30
CA ALA A 273 -18.57 -15.98 -26.69
C ALA A 273 -19.97 -15.36 -26.76
N GLU A 274 -20.14 -14.34 -27.59
CA GLU A 274 -21.47 -13.79 -27.93
C GLU A 274 -22.16 -14.59 -29.03
#